data_a2afe848799d33d506d7cac0c4471836
#
_entry.id   a2afe848799d33d506d7cac0c4471836
#
_cell.length_a   1.000
_cell.length_b   1.000
_cell.length_c   1.000
_cell.angle_alpha   90.00
_cell.angle_beta   90.00
_cell.angle_gamma   90.00
#
_symmetry.space_group_name_H-M   'P 1'
#
loop_
_entity.id
_entity.type
_entity.pdbx_description
1 polymer ?
#
loop_
_entity_poly.entity_id
_entity_poly.type
_entity_poly.pdbx_seq_one_letter_code
_entity_poly.pdbx_strand_id
1 'polypeptide(L)'
;MSPRSHCESHPLPPSPPCGEAQRRLEILLPGLTPYVEALEWQRALAADRIAGRLDHDVLLLLEHPPIITLGRGARAQHLLDSDGLDVLEVERGGDITYHGPGQLVGYPILDLREHRTDLHWYLRSLEVVLISALAVLGIDAERRDGYTGVWVGAVRRKIASIGVHVKQWVTWHGFALNVATDLSAFDRIVPCGIAGVEMTSVARETSPPDPGGTQTDTEALWAATMEAVTGSFASFFGYIV
;
A
#
# COMPACT_ATOMS: atom_id res chain seq x y z
N MET A 1 21.63 3.98 -37.62
CA MET A 1 22.01 4.61 -36.35
C MET A 1 20.75 4.64 -35.47
N SER A 2 20.60 3.65 -34.59
CA SER A 2 19.45 3.60 -33.68
C SER A 2 19.81 4.33 -32.38
N PRO A 3 18.93 5.16 -31.81
CA PRO A 3 19.18 5.77 -30.51
C PRO A 3 19.03 4.72 -29.41
N ARG A 4 20.07 4.53 -28.63
CA ARG A 4 20.06 3.74 -27.40
C ARG A 4 19.25 4.53 -26.37
N SER A 5 18.09 3.99 -25.98
CA SER A 5 17.34 4.46 -24.85
C SER A 5 18.15 4.22 -23.56
N HIS A 6 18.64 5.29 -22.97
CA HIS A 6 19.22 5.23 -21.62
C HIS A 6 18.06 5.08 -20.64
N CYS A 7 17.92 3.88 -20.11
CA CYS A 7 17.13 3.62 -18.93
C CYS A 7 17.93 4.19 -17.73
N GLU A 8 17.69 5.44 -17.36
CA GLU A 8 18.23 5.99 -16.12
C GLU A 8 17.51 5.33 -14.96
N SER A 9 18.16 4.32 -14.38
CA SER A 9 17.77 3.75 -13.10
C SER A 9 17.93 4.84 -12.04
N HIS A 10 16.83 5.43 -11.59
CA HIS A 10 16.86 6.31 -10.43
C HIS A 10 17.36 5.50 -9.23
N PRO A 11 18.43 5.95 -8.54
CA PRO A 11 18.96 5.21 -7.41
C PRO A 11 17.89 5.07 -6.34
N LEU A 12 17.86 3.91 -5.69
CA LEU A 12 17.02 3.66 -4.52
C LEU A 12 17.28 4.75 -3.48
N PRO A 13 16.24 5.26 -2.79
CA PRO A 13 16.46 6.18 -1.68
C PRO A 13 17.40 5.51 -0.67
N PRO A 14 18.42 6.23 -0.14
CA PRO A 14 19.31 5.66 0.86
C PRO A 14 18.51 5.22 2.08
N SER A 15 18.85 4.05 2.60
CA SER A 15 18.38 3.58 3.92
C SER A 15 18.72 4.63 4.98
N PRO A 16 17.93 4.76 6.06
CA PRO A 16 18.25 5.67 7.15
C PRO A 16 19.64 5.36 7.74
N PRO A 17 20.37 6.36 8.27
CA PRO A 17 21.72 6.16 8.77
C PRO A 17 21.74 5.13 9.91
N CYS A 18 22.63 4.16 9.79
CA CYS A 18 22.90 3.17 10.82
C CYS A 18 23.57 3.87 12.00
N GLY A 19 22.89 3.98 13.17
CA GLY A 19 23.53 4.52 14.37
C GLY A 19 22.63 5.22 15.39
N GLU A 20 21.31 5.26 15.21
CA GLU A 20 20.39 5.84 16.20
C GLU A 20 19.70 4.76 17.04
N ALA A 21 19.22 5.15 18.24
CA ALA A 21 18.52 4.28 19.18
C ALA A 21 17.50 3.41 18.44
N GLN A 22 17.49 2.11 18.75
CA GLN A 22 16.62 1.11 18.12
C GLN A 22 15.17 1.60 18.18
N ARG A 23 14.61 1.95 17.02
CA ARG A 23 13.22 2.42 16.93
C ARG A 23 12.29 1.24 17.16
N ARG A 24 11.27 1.49 17.96
CA ARG A 24 10.24 0.49 18.23
C ARG A 24 9.10 0.63 17.23
N LEU A 25 8.66 -0.50 16.68
CA LEU A 25 7.46 -0.63 15.86
C LEU A 25 6.47 -1.56 16.57
N GLU A 26 5.26 -1.09 16.77
CA GLU A 26 4.14 -1.94 17.16
C GLU A 26 3.36 -2.35 15.92
N ILE A 27 3.10 -3.67 15.77
CA ILE A 27 2.32 -4.19 14.64
C ILE A 27 0.97 -4.64 15.16
N LEU A 28 -0.10 -4.08 14.62
CA LEU A 28 -1.48 -4.40 14.98
C LEU A 28 -2.15 -5.14 13.82
N LEU A 29 -2.76 -6.29 14.12
CA LEU A 29 -3.38 -7.21 13.16
C LEU A 29 -4.86 -7.42 13.50
N PRO A 30 -5.73 -6.43 13.36
CA PRO A 30 -7.14 -6.54 13.80
C PRO A 30 -8.01 -7.41 12.88
N GLY A 31 -7.49 -7.85 11.73
CA GLY A 31 -8.26 -8.65 10.77
C GLY A 31 -9.23 -7.81 9.92
N LEU A 32 -10.41 -8.39 9.61
CA LEU A 32 -11.43 -7.72 8.82
C LEU A 32 -12.10 -6.62 9.66
N THR A 33 -11.86 -5.37 9.32
CA THR A 33 -12.26 -4.20 10.11
C THR A 33 -13.03 -3.19 9.24
N PRO A 34 -14.19 -2.68 9.69
CA PRO A 34 -14.89 -1.59 9.02
C PRO A 34 -13.99 -0.38 8.79
N TYR A 35 -14.07 0.23 7.60
CA TYR A 35 -13.17 1.32 7.23
C TYR A 35 -13.24 2.52 8.19
N VAL A 36 -14.45 2.92 8.61
CA VAL A 36 -14.65 4.05 9.51
C VAL A 36 -13.98 3.79 10.86
N GLU A 37 -14.13 2.58 11.41
CA GLU A 37 -13.51 2.18 12.67
C GLU A 37 -11.98 2.22 12.58
N ALA A 38 -11.40 1.64 11.52
CA ALA A 38 -9.95 1.70 11.29
C ALA A 38 -9.46 3.14 11.10
N LEU A 39 -10.25 4.02 10.48
CA LEU A 39 -9.90 5.42 10.31
C LEU A 39 -9.91 6.18 11.65
N GLU A 40 -10.85 5.88 12.54
CA GLU A 40 -10.88 6.43 13.90
C GLU A 40 -9.63 6.03 14.70
N TRP A 41 -9.23 4.75 14.64
CA TRP A 41 -7.99 4.28 15.27
C TRP A 41 -6.75 5.00 14.72
N GLN A 42 -6.63 5.10 13.41
CA GLN A 42 -5.52 5.81 12.77
C GLN A 42 -5.41 7.26 13.25
N ARG A 43 -6.54 7.98 13.30
CA ARG A 43 -6.59 9.37 13.74
C ARG A 43 -6.24 9.51 15.24
N ALA A 44 -6.69 8.58 16.07
CA ALA A 44 -6.36 8.55 17.50
C ALA A 44 -4.87 8.29 17.72
N LEU A 45 -4.30 7.26 17.07
CA LEU A 45 -2.87 6.94 17.13
C LEU A 45 -2.01 8.09 16.62
N ALA A 46 -2.40 8.70 15.49
CA ALA A 46 -1.68 9.85 14.95
C ALA A 46 -1.74 11.07 15.90
N ALA A 47 -2.89 11.32 16.53
CA ALA A 47 -3.04 12.38 17.53
C ALA A 47 -2.17 12.13 18.77
N ASP A 48 -2.08 10.89 19.23
CA ASP A 48 -1.24 10.49 20.37
C ASP A 48 0.25 10.60 20.03
N ARG A 49 0.65 10.22 18.81
CA ARG A 49 2.01 10.36 18.31
C ARG A 49 2.42 11.83 18.16
N ILE A 50 1.53 12.68 17.65
CA ILE A 50 1.73 14.15 17.55
C ILE A 50 1.91 14.78 18.93
N ALA A 51 1.11 14.34 19.90
CA ALA A 51 1.13 14.88 21.27
C ALA A 51 2.25 14.30 22.15
N GLY A 52 3.04 13.34 21.64
CA GLY A 52 4.10 12.66 22.38
C GLY A 52 3.57 11.71 23.48
N ARG A 53 2.29 11.32 23.43
CA ARG A 53 1.73 10.28 24.32
C ARG A 53 2.05 8.87 23.84
N LEU A 54 2.25 8.70 22.54
CA LEU A 54 2.74 7.49 21.93
C LEU A 54 4.22 7.71 21.52
N ASP A 55 5.13 6.93 22.08
CA ASP A 55 6.59 7.10 21.94
C ASP A 55 7.22 6.19 20.86
N HIS A 56 6.39 5.44 20.12
CA HIS A 56 6.82 4.51 19.08
C HIS A 56 5.91 4.62 17.85
N ASP A 57 6.37 4.04 16.76
CA ASP A 57 5.61 3.97 15.52
C ASP A 57 4.72 2.74 15.48
N VAL A 58 3.62 2.82 14.72
CA VAL A 58 2.63 1.73 14.62
C VAL A 58 2.40 1.38 13.15
N LEU A 59 2.29 0.09 12.87
CA LEU A 59 1.83 -0.43 11.58
C LEU A 59 0.56 -1.25 11.79
N LEU A 60 -0.59 -0.73 11.31
CA LEU A 60 -1.80 -1.54 11.22
C LEU A 60 -1.80 -2.29 9.89
N LEU A 61 -2.00 -3.61 9.94
CA LEU A 61 -2.21 -4.47 8.78
C LEU A 61 -3.55 -5.16 8.92
N LEU A 62 -4.45 -4.95 7.98
CA LEU A 62 -5.84 -5.39 8.08
C LEU A 62 -6.49 -5.59 6.70
N GLU A 63 -7.74 -6.02 6.72
CA GLU A 63 -8.65 -6.02 5.57
C GLU A 63 -9.88 -5.15 5.87
N HIS A 64 -10.55 -4.71 4.83
CA HIS A 64 -11.84 -4.03 4.93
C HIS A 64 -12.97 -4.83 4.30
N PRO A 65 -14.21 -4.73 4.82
CA PRO A 65 -15.40 -5.00 4.01
C PRO A 65 -15.41 -4.17 2.73
N PRO A 66 -16.15 -4.61 1.68
CA PRO A 66 -16.21 -3.91 0.42
C PRO A 66 -16.60 -2.43 0.58
N ILE A 67 -15.74 -1.51 0.12
CA ILE A 67 -15.97 -0.06 0.19
C ILE A 67 -15.18 0.67 -0.89
N ILE A 68 -15.74 1.76 -1.42
CA ILE A 68 -15.06 2.71 -2.29
C ILE A 68 -14.65 3.93 -1.47
N THR A 69 -13.40 4.37 -1.58
CA THR A 69 -12.94 5.59 -0.92
C THR A 69 -12.50 6.65 -1.92
N LEU A 70 -12.91 7.88 -1.67
CA LEU A 70 -12.59 9.08 -2.45
C LEU A 70 -11.51 9.86 -1.71
N GLY A 71 -10.29 9.93 -2.29
CA GLY A 71 -9.22 10.78 -1.79
C GLY A 71 -9.40 12.24 -2.20
N ARG A 72 -8.51 13.11 -1.74
CA ARG A 72 -8.57 14.56 -2.02
C ARG A 72 -8.50 14.94 -3.50
N GLY A 73 -7.96 14.06 -4.34
CA GLY A 73 -7.88 14.25 -5.79
C GLY A 73 -9.01 13.59 -6.57
N ALA A 74 -10.00 13.01 -5.87
CA ALA A 74 -11.08 12.28 -6.49
C ALA A 74 -11.95 13.17 -7.38
N ARG A 75 -12.31 12.64 -8.54
CA ARG A 75 -13.22 13.29 -9.48
C ARG A 75 -14.48 12.43 -9.62
N ALA A 76 -15.65 13.08 -9.58
CA ALA A 76 -16.93 12.38 -9.64
C ALA A 76 -17.05 11.43 -10.86
N GLN A 77 -16.46 11.81 -12.00
CA GLN A 77 -16.44 11.00 -13.23
C GLN A 77 -15.63 9.70 -13.13
N HIS A 78 -14.81 9.53 -12.07
CA HIS A 78 -14.03 8.31 -11.85
C HIS A 78 -14.81 7.27 -11.02
N LEU A 79 -15.97 7.61 -10.46
CA LEU A 79 -16.93 6.68 -9.91
C LEU A 79 -17.91 6.29 -11.03
N LEU A 80 -17.79 5.07 -11.55
CA LEU A 80 -18.59 4.59 -12.67
C LEU A 80 -19.88 3.94 -12.20
N ASP A 81 -19.78 3.17 -11.11
CA ASP A 81 -20.91 2.48 -10.48
C ASP A 81 -20.63 2.25 -9.00
N SER A 82 -21.57 2.60 -8.14
CA SER A 82 -21.48 2.38 -6.70
C SER A 82 -22.58 1.46 -6.16
N ASP A 83 -23.37 0.82 -7.04
CA ASP A 83 -24.53 0.04 -6.62
C ASP A 83 -24.13 -1.05 -5.61
N GLY A 84 -24.75 -0.98 -4.43
CA GLY A 84 -24.51 -1.90 -3.31
C GLY A 84 -23.18 -1.71 -2.55
N LEU A 85 -22.39 -0.68 -2.85
CA LEU A 85 -21.16 -0.37 -2.13
C LEU A 85 -21.25 0.99 -1.42
N ASP A 86 -20.73 1.03 -0.20
CA ASP A 86 -20.51 2.29 0.50
C ASP A 86 -19.45 3.12 -0.20
N VAL A 87 -19.66 4.43 -0.27
CA VAL A 87 -18.71 5.41 -0.84
C VAL A 87 -18.38 6.42 0.24
N LEU A 88 -17.09 6.55 0.58
CA LEU A 88 -16.66 7.44 1.67
C LEU A 88 -15.58 8.41 1.18
N GLU A 89 -15.78 9.70 1.44
CA GLU A 89 -14.75 10.73 1.25
C GLU A 89 -13.77 10.72 2.43
N VAL A 90 -12.48 10.75 2.10
CA VAL A 90 -11.41 10.66 3.10
C VAL A 90 -10.26 11.61 2.78
N GLU A 91 -9.46 11.95 3.79
CA GLU A 91 -8.38 12.92 3.69
C GLU A 91 -7.08 12.40 3.06
N ARG A 92 -6.97 11.13 2.67
CA ARG A 92 -5.77 10.63 1.99
C ARG A 92 -5.51 11.34 0.68
N GLY A 93 -4.25 11.36 0.25
CA GLY A 93 -3.89 11.76 -1.10
C GLY A 93 -4.41 10.78 -2.16
N GLY A 94 -4.32 11.19 -3.41
CA GLY A 94 -4.75 10.39 -4.57
C GLY A 94 -6.24 10.52 -4.86
N ASP A 95 -6.69 9.69 -5.80
CA ASP A 95 -8.04 9.68 -6.38
C ASP A 95 -8.88 8.57 -5.72
N ILE A 96 -9.83 8.02 -6.44
CA ILE A 96 -10.73 6.93 -6.05
C ILE A 96 -9.99 5.58 -5.97
N THR A 97 -10.35 4.76 -5.00
CA THR A 97 -9.93 3.36 -4.94
C THR A 97 -11.00 2.49 -4.30
N TYR A 98 -10.84 1.17 -4.44
CA TYR A 98 -11.67 0.15 -3.81
C TYR A 98 -10.86 -0.58 -2.73
N HIS A 99 -11.55 -0.95 -1.65
CA HIS A 99 -11.06 -1.88 -0.64
C HIS A 99 -12.06 -3.01 -0.46
N GLY A 100 -11.56 -4.21 -0.19
CA GLY A 100 -12.39 -5.39 0.04
C GLY A 100 -11.59 -6.59 0.52
N PRO A 101 -12.26 -7.70 0.87
CA PRO A 101 -11.62 -8.93 1.31
C PRO A 101 -10.56 -9.42 0.30
N GLY A 102 -9.49 -10.01 0.83
CA GLY A 102 -8.33 -10.43 0.04
C GLY A 102 -7.37 -9.30 -0.32
N GLN A 103 -7.61 -8.06 0.14
CA GLN A 103 -6.70 -6.93 -0.04
C GLN A 103 -6.00 -6.61 1.29
N LEU A 104 -4.68 -6.73 1.33
CA LEU A 104 -3.89 -6.34 2.50
C LEU A 104 -3.73 -4.83 2.53
N VAL A 105 -4.35 -4.21 3.54
CA VAL A 105 -4.27 -2.77 3.75
C VAL A 105 -3.30 -2.49 4.89
N GLY A 106 -2.34 -1.59 4.64
CA GLY A 106 -1.36 -1.18 5.63
C GLY A 106 -1.44 0.32 5.92
N TYR A 107 -1.56 0.64 7.20
CA TYR A 107 -1.60 2.00 7.71
C TYR A 107 -0.44 2.28 8.65
N PRO A 108 0.69 2.81 8.13
CA PRO A 108 1.81 3.20 8.97
C PRO A 108 1.53 4.55 9.65
N ILE A 109 1.60 4.57 10.98
CA ILE A 109 1.54 5.76 11.81
C ILE A 109 2.96 6.07 12.27
N LEU A 110 3.68 6.85 11.48
CA LEU A 110 5.10 7.16 11.69
C LEU A 110 5.29 8.64 12.01
N ASP A 111 6.23 8.93 12.88
CA ASP A 111 6.75 10.28 13.02
C ASP A 111 7.94 10.49 12.06
N LEU A 112 7.68 11.15 10.94
CA LEU A 112 8.70 11.38 9.93
C LEU A 112 9.85 12.29 10.41
N ARG A 113 9.72 12.97 11.56
CA ARG A 113 10.82 13.72 12.16
C ARG A 113 11.93 12.80 12.68
N GLU A 114 11.56 11.56 13.02
CA GLU A 114 12.50 10.52 13.43
C GLU A 114 13.08 9.74 12.25
N HIS A 115 12.62 9.99 11.03
CA HIS A 115 13.08 9.39 9.80
C HIS A 115 13.61 10.46 8.83
N ARG A 116 12.70 11.02 8.03
CA ARG A 116 12.97 12.10 7.11
C ARG A 116 11.71 12.93 6.87
N THR A 117 11.79 14.23 7.11
CA THR A 117 10.68 15.18 6.89
C THR A 117 10.51 15.51 5.41
N ASP A 118 10.15 14.49 4.62
CA ASP A 118 9.99 14.57 3.17
C ASP A 118 8.89 13.57 2.75
N LEU A 119 7.73 14.12 2.34
CA LEU A 119 6.59 13.32 1.93
C LEU A 119 6.86 12.52 0.65
N HIS A 120 7.64 13.09 -0.28
CA HIS A 120 7.97 12.39 -1.51
C HIS A 120 8.87 11.19 -1.24
N TRP A 121 9.89 11.37 -0.40
CA TRP A 121 10.72 10.27 0.10
C TRP A 121 9.86 9.19 0.76
N TYR A 122 8.90 9.57 1.63
CA TYR A 122 8.03 8.61 2.32
C TYR A 122 7.18 7.77 1.35
N LEU A 123 6.55 8.42 0.35
CA LEU A 123 5.80 7.70 -0.68
C LEU A 123 6.68 6.70 -1.44
N ARG A 124 7.90 7.12 -1.83
CA ARG A 124 8.86 6.26 -2.51
C ARG A 124 9.38 5.13 -1.61
N SER A 125 9.46 5.37 -0.29
CA SER A 125 9.83 4.36 0.70
C SER A 125 8.78 3.25 0.79
N LEU A 126 7.50 3.60 0.81
CA LEU A 126 6.41 2.61 0.78
C LEU A 126 6.43 1.77 -0.51
N GLU A 127 6.73 2.37 -1.65
CA GLU A 127 6.91 1.60 -2.89
C GLU A 127 8.08 0.62 -2.80
N VAL A 128 9.22 1.04 -2.25
CA VAL A 128 10.38 0.15 -2.05
C VAL A 128 10.04 -1.01 -1.12
N VAL A 129 9.36 -0.75 -0.01
CA VAL A 129 8.91 -1.78 0.93
C VAL A 129 8.05 -2.82 0.22
N LEU A 130 7.04 -2.38 -0.56
CA LEU A 130 6.14 -3.29 -1.27
C LEU A 130 6.85 -4.05 -2.39
N ILE A 131 7.74 -3.42 -3.14
CA ILE A 131 8.56 -4.08 -4.16
C ILE A 131 9.45 -5.14 -3.53
N SER A 132 10.10 -4.83 -2.40
CA SER A 132 10.93 -5.79 -1.67
C SER A 132 10.12 -6.97 -1.14
N ALA A 133 8.92 -6.72 -0.60
CA ALA A 133 8.02 -7.78 -0.16
C ALA A 133 7.55 -8.68 -1.31
N LEU A 134 7.23 -8.09 -2.46
CA LEU A 134 6.83 -8.83 -3.66
C LEU A 134 8.00 -9.67 -4.22
N ALA A 135 9.22 -9.15 -4.15
CA ALA A 135 10.42 -9.91 -4.56
C ALA A 135 10.65 -11.16 -3.69
N VAL A 136 10.37 -11.09 -2.36
CA VAL A 136 10.39 -12.28 -1.47
C VAL A 136 9.38 -13.34 -1.93
N LEU A 137 8.24 -12.92 -2.50
CA LEU A 137 7.22 -13.80 -3.06
C LEU A 137 7.50 -14.24 -4.51
N GLY A 138 8.66 -13.87 -5.06
CA GLY A 138 9.05 -14.22 -6.44
C GLY A 138 8.37 -13.37 -7.51
N ILE A 139 7.78 -12.23 -7.16
CA ILE A 139 7.14 -11.30 -8.09
C ILE A 139 8.08 -10.15 -8.39
N ASP A 140 8.44 -9.99 -9.67
CA ASP A 140 9.22 -8.84 -10.16
C ASP A 140 8.32 -7.63 -10.35
N ALA A 141 8.42 -6.68 -9.42
CA ALA A 141 7.59 -5.49 -9.35
C ALA A 141 8.41 -4.21 -9.47
N GLU A 142 7.83 -3.19 -10.05
CA GLU A 142 8.50 -1.92 -10.34
C GLU A 142 7.64 -0.69 -9.98
N ARG A 143 8.30 0.47 -9.97
CA ARG A 143 7.64 1.78 -9.98
C ARG A 143 7.32 2.19 -11.40
N ARG A 144 6.31 3.06 -11.55
CA ARG A 144 6.00 3.71 -12.80
C ARG A 144 6.16 5.22 -12.67
N ASP A 145 6.97 5.82 -13.53
CA ASP A 145 7.21 7.26 -13.51
C ASP A 145 5.92 8.07 -13.66
N GLY A 146 5.79 9.11 -12.83
CA GLY A 146 4.60 9.97 -12.81
C GLY A 146 3.40 9.38 -12.04
N TYR A 147 3.48 8.14 -11.57
CA TYR A 147 2.41 7.48 -10.83
C TYR A 147 2.90 6.93 -9.49
N THR A 148 2.05 7.04 -8.47
CA THR A 148 2.32 6.44 -7.16
C THR A 148 1.67 5.06 -7.08
N GLY A 149 2.42 4.07 -6.56
CA GLY A 149 1.98 2.68 -6.44
C GLY A 149 3.01 1.69 -6.95
N VAL A 150 2.63 0.40 -7.02
CA VAL A 150 3.52 -0.68 -7.45
C VAL A 150 2.89 -1.43 -8.63
N TRP A 151 3.73 -1.81 -9.57
CA TRP A 151 3.32 -2.33 -10.87
C TRP A 151 4.08 -3.61 -11.21
N VAL A 152 3.49 -4.49 -12.03
CA VAL A 152 4.06 -5.79 -12.42
C VAL A 152 3.97 -5.97 -13.93
N GLY A 153 5.02 -6.57 -14.50
CA GLY A 153 5.09 -7.02 -15.88
C GLY A 153 5.21 -5.91 -16.92
N ALA A 154 5.52 -6.29 -18.15
CA ALA A 154 5.75 -5.38 -19.28
C ALA A 154 4.51 -4.52 -19.63
N VAL A 155 3.30 -5.03 -19.42
CA VAL A 155 2.04 -4.29 -19.59
C VAL A 155 1.71 -3.41 -18.37
N ARG A 156 2.52 -3.49 -17.31
CA ARG A 156 2.44 -2.66 -16.11
C ARG A 156 1.07 -2.71 -15.45
N ARG A 157 0.67 -3.92 -15.04
CA ARG A 157 -0.53 -4.12 -14.21
C ARG A 157 -0.27 -3.59 -12.80
N LYS A 158 -1.24 -2.90 -12.23
CA LYS A 158 -1.11 -2.32 -10.89
C LYS A 158 -1.46 -3.35 -9.82
N ILE A 159 -0.52 -3.64 -8.91
CA ILE A 159 -0.70 -4.59 -7.82
C ILE A 159 -0.96 -3.90 -6.48
N ALA A 160 -0.43 -2.70 -6.27
CA ALA A 160 -0.64 -1.95 -5.03
C ALA A 160 -0.91 -0.47 -5.29
N SER A 161 -1.83 0.09 -4.51
CA SER A 161 -2.17 1.51 -4.47
C SER A 161 -1.62 2.13 -3.19
N ILE A 162 -1.18 3.40 -3.27
CA ILE A 162 -0.64 4.15 -2.13
C ILE A 162 -1.32 5.51 -2.10
N GLY A 163 -1.84 5.87 -0.92
CA GLY A 163 -2.43 7.17 -0.65
C GLY A 163 -2.31 7.50 0.82
N VAL A 164 -1.55 8.53 1.17
CA VAL A 164 -1.22 8.88 2.55
C VAL A 164 -1.78 10.24 2.95
N HIS A 165 -1.84 10.48 4.24
CA HIS A 165 -2.03 11.79 4.82
C HIS A 165 -0.92 12.08 5.84
N VAL A 166 -0.52 13.35 5.96
CA VAL A 166 0.50 13.80 6.93
C VAL A 166 0.03 15.05 7.62
N LYS A 167 0.14 15.09 8.95
CA LYS A 167 -0.07 16.28 9.77
C LYS A 167 1.04 16.39 10.81
N GLN A 168 1.71 17.52 10.87
CA GLN A 168 2.85 17.75 11.78
C GLN A 168 3.92 16.64 11.67
N TRP A 169 4.16 16.14 10.45
CA TRP A 169 5.08 15.06 10.11
C TRP A 169 4.71 13.67 10.65
N VAL A 170 3.51 13.50 11.23
CA VAL A 170 2.97 12.18 11.55
C VAL A 170 2.04 11.72 10.45
N THR A 171 2.21 10.45 10.04
CA THR A 171 1.50 9.84 8.90
C THR A 171 0.28 9.06 9.35
N TRP A 172 -0.71 8.91 8.45
CA TRP A 172 -1.75 7.89 8.48
C TRP A 172 -2.31 7.63 7.08
N HIS A 173 -3.27 6.73 6.92
CA HIS A 173 -3.49 6.01 5.68
C HIS A 173 -2.19 5.32 5.24
N GLY A 174 -2.07 4.86 4.00
CA GLY A 174 -0.89 4.13 3.59
C GLY A 174 -1.05 3.44 2.26
N PHE A 175 -1.09 2.11 2.25
CA PHE A 175 -1.13 1.32 1.04
C PHE A 175 -2.22 0.24 1.06
N ALA A 176 -2.58 -0.23 -0.13
CA ALA A 176 -3.46 -1.37 -0.33
C ALA A 176 -2.81 -2.28 -1.38
N LEU A 177 -2.43 -3.49 -0.97
CA LEU A 177 -1.83 -4.53 -1.80
C LEU A 177 -2.89 -5.59 -2.10
N ASN A 178 -3.18 -5.82 -3.37
CA ASN A 178 -4.09 -6.88 -3.78
C ASN A 178 -3.41 -8.24 -3.59
N VAL A 179 -3.84 -9.05 -2.64
CA VAL A 179 -3.32 -10.39 -2.40
C VAL A 179 -4.15 -11.43 -3.14
N ALA A 180 -5.42 -11.59 -2.76
CA ALA A 180 -6.40 -12.46 -3.41
C ALA A 180 -7.73 -11.71 -3.64
N THR A 181 -7.63 -10.41 -3.87
CA THR A 181 -8.75 -9.47 -4.04
C THR A 181 -9.58 -9.84 -5.27
N ASP A 182 -10.90 -9.72 -5.18
CA ASP A 182 -11.77 -9.70 -6.35
C ASP A 182 -11.51 -8.44 -7.17
N LEU A 183 -10.77 -8.61 -8.26
CA LEU A 183 -10.35 -7.51 -9.11
C LEU A 183 -11.49 -6.92 -9.96
N SER A 184 -12.61 -7.64 -10.12
CA SER A 184 -13.78 -7.15 -10.85
C SER A 184 -14.41 -5.93 -10.18
N ALA A 185 -14.23 -5.78 -8.87
CA ALA A 185 -14.68 -4.60 -8.13
C ALA A 185 -14.04 -3.29 -8.62
N PHE A 186 -12.85 -3.35 -9.22
CA PHE A 186 -12.20 -2.18 -9.80
C PHE A 186 -12.83 -1.72 -11.12
N ASP A 187 -13.65 -2.53 -11.79
CA ASP A 187 -14.39 -2.15 -12.99
C ASP A 187 -15.48 -1.09 -12.71
N ARG A 188 -15.81 -0.89 -11.43
CA ARG A 188 -16.77 0.11 -10.95
C ARG A 188 -16.19 1.52 -10.82
N ILE A 189 -14.89 1.66 -10.98
CA ILE A 189 -14.18 2.93 -10.82
C ILE A 189 -13.14 3.11 -11.93
N VAL A 190 -12.60 4.31 -12.07
CA VAL A 190 -11.34 4.55 -12.77
C VAL A 190 -10.21 4.53 -11.73
N PRO A 191 -9.52 3.39 -11.51
CA PRO A 191 -8.64 3.23 -10.36
C PRO A 191 -7.53 4.28 -10.35
N CYS A 192 -7.42 5.03 -9.25
CA CYS A 192 -6.44 6.13 -9.09
C CYS A 192 -6.54 7.22 -10.18
N GLY A 193 -7.67 7.34 -10.88
CA GLY A 193 -7.85 8.26 -12.00
C GLY A 193 -7.04 7.91 -13.25
N ILE A 194 -6.55 6.67 -13.37
CA ILE A 194 -5.71 6.22 -14.50
C ILE A 194 -6.57 5.43 -15.46
N ALA A 195 -6.93 6.04 -16.58
CA ALA A 195 -7.74 5.37 -17.61
C ALA A 195 -7.02 4.15 -18.19
N GLY A 196 -7.75 3.03 -18.30
CA GLY A 196 -7.23 1.78 -18.89
C GLY A 196 -6.17 1.07 -18.04
N VAL A 197 -6.04 1.39 -16.74
CA VAL A 197 -5.16 0.64 -15.87
C VAL A 197 -5.71 -0.77 -15.64
N GLU A 198 -4.90 -1.77 -15.84
CA GLU A 198 -5.21 -3.16 -15.47
C GLU A 198 -4.76 -3.38 -14.03
N MET A 199 -5.65 -3.96 -13.20
CA MET A 199 -5.32 -4.35 -11.83
C MET A 199 -4.88 -5.81 -11.80
N THR A 200 -3.96 -6.14 -10.88
CA THR A 200 -3.53 -7.51 -10.62
C THR A 200 -3.43 -7.78 -9.13
N SER A 201 -3.10 -9.03 -8.75
CA SER A 201 -2.96 -9.47 -7.36
C SER A 201 -1.79 -10.44 -7.21
N VAL A 202 -1.32 -10.63 -5.98
CA VAL A 202 -0.26 -11.61 -5.66
C VAL A 202 -0.69 -13.00 -6.13
N ALA A 203 -1.92 -13.41 -5.86
CA ALA A 203 -2.46 -14.71 -6.30
C ALA A 203 -2.41 -14.87 -7.81
N ARG A 204 -2.73 -13.82 -8.58
CA ARG A 204 -2.69 -13.85 -10.04
C ARG A 204 -1.27 -13.94 -10.60
N GLU A 205 -0.31 -13.29 -9.94
CA GLU A 205 1.09 -13.25 -10.42
C GLU A 205 1.90 -14.48 -9.98
N THR A 206 1.51 -15.16 -8.89
CA THR A 206 2.18 -16.38 -8.41
C THR A 206 1.60 -17.67 -8.98
N SER A 207 0.36 -17.65 -9.45
CA SER A 207 -0.28 -18.81 -10.07
C SER A 207 -0.22 -18.68 -11.59
N PRO A 208 0.49 -19.56 -12.32
CA PRO A 208 0.38 -19.61 -13.76
C PRO A 208 -1.07 -19.93 -14.16
N PRO A 209 -1.55 -19.46 -15.32
CA PRO A 209 -2.87 -19.80 -15.84
C PRO A 209 -2.88 -21.28 -16.25
N ASP A 210 -3.00 -22.18 -15.29
CA ASP A 210 -3.19 -23.61 -15.53
C ASP A 210 -4.66 -23.95 -15.29
N PRO A 211 -5.40 -24.39 -16.33
CA PRO A 211 -6.82 -24.76 -16.20
C PRO A 211 -7.07 -25.96 -15.26
N GLY A 212 -6.01 -26.65 -14.81
CA GLY A 212 -6.04 -27.76 -13.88
C GLY A 212 -5.31 -27.53 -12.55
N GLY A 213 -4.82 -26.30 -12.32
CA GLY A 213 -4.03 -25.95 -11.13
C GLY A 213 -4.82 -26.07 -9.85
N THR A 214 -4.23 -26.68 -8.84
CA THR A 214 -4.72 -26.68 -7.46
C THR A 214 -4.91 -25.23 -7.03
N GLN A 215 -6.08 -24.93 -6.48
CA GLN A 215 -6.38 -23.63 -5.88
C GLN A 215 -5.23 -23.22 -4.95
N THR A 216 -4.56 -22.11 -5.25
CA THR A 216 -3.51 -21.57 -4.35
C THR A 216 -4.12 -21.48 -2.97
N ASP A 217 -3.44 -22.05 -1.98
CA ASP A 217 -3.88 -21.93 -0.59
C ASP A 217 -3.86 -20.45 -0.20
N THR A 218 -5.04 -19.83 -0.20
CA THR A 218 -5.21 -18.40 0.03
C THR A 218 -4.73 -17.99 1.41
N GLU A 219 -4.89 -18.88 2.42
CA GLU A 219 -4.43 -18.60 3.79
C GLU A 219 -2.90 -18.60 3.87
N ALA A 220 -2.24 -19.58 3.24
CA ALA A 220 -0.78 -19.63 3.18
C ALA A 220 -0.22 -18.44 2.41
N LEU A 221 -0.84 -18.06 1.29
CA LEU A 221 -0.43 -16.87 0.51
C LEU A 221 -0.59 -15.58 1.32
N TRP A 222 -1.71 -15.46 2.05
CA TRP A 222 -1.97 -14.33 2.93
C TRP A 222 -0.90 -14.21 4.02
N ALA A 223 -0.63 -15.29 4.74
CA ALA A 223 0.38 -15.32 5.79
C ALA A 223 1.78 -14.97 5.26
N ALA A 224 2.19 -15.56 4.14
CA ALA A 224 3.46 -15.27 3.49
C ALA A 224 3.57 -13.80 3.04
N THR A 225 2.46 -13.23 2.53
CA THR A 225 2.43 -11.82 2.11
C THR A 225 2.55 -10.88 3.31
N MET A 226 1.83 -11.16 4.40
CA MET A 226 1.93 -10.37 5.64
C MET A 226 3.34 -10.41 6.21
N GLU A 227 3.97 -11.60 6.28
CA GLU A 227 5.35 -11.75 6.74
C GLU A 227 6.33 -10.98 5.86
N ALA A 228 6.23 -11.10 4.55
CA ALA A 228 7.09 -10.40 3.59
C ALA A 228 6.94 -8.88 3.70
N VAL A 229 5.72 -8.36 3.83
CA VAL A 229 5.44 -6.92 4.01
C VAL A 229 6.00 -6.43 5.34
N THR A 230 5.75 -7.13 6.42
CA THR A 230 6.24 -6.78 7.77
C THR A 230 7.76 -6.74 7.83
N GLY A 231 8.42 -7.80 7.34
CA GLY A 231 9.87 -7.91 7.32
C GLY A 231 10.53 -6.84 6.44
N SER A 232 9.98 -6.60 5.24
CA SER A 232 10.47 -5.54 4.35
C SER A 232 10.27 -4.14 4.93
N PHE A 233 9.15 -3.90 5.61
CA PHE A 233 8.86 -2.64 6.26
C PHE A 233 9.84 -2.38 7.43
N ALA A 234 9.99 -3.35 8.31
CA ALA A 234 10.90 -3.27 9.45
C ALA A 234 12.36 -3.06 8.99
N SER A 235 12.79 -3.85 8.01
CA SER A 235 14.14 -3.74 7.44
C SER A 235 14.41 -2.36 6.83
N PHE A 236 13.46 -1.83 6.03
CA PHE A 236 13.64 -0.54 5.35
C PHE A 236 13.70 0.63 6.33
N PHE A 237 12.81 0.67 7.32
CA PHE A 237 12.72 1.78 8.28
C PHE A 237 13.63 1.60 9.50
N GLY A 238 14.37 0.49 9.61
CA GLY A 238 15.34 0.22 10.67
C GLY A 238 14.71 -0.16 12.01
N TYR A 239 13.59 -0.88 11.97
CA TYR A 239 12.97 -1.46 13.16
C TYR A 239 13.52 -2.86 13.44
N ILE A 240 13.50 -3.25 14.73
CA ILE A 240 13.66 -4.64 15.16
C ILE A 240 12.26 -5.21 15.39
N VAL A 241 11.99 -6.32 14.72
CA VAL A 241 10.73 -7.08 14.83
C VAL A 241 11.01 -8.39 15.51
#